data_a013647ca9f855ad2c446a8ab5809c28
#
_entry.id   a013647ca9f855ad2c446a8ab5809c28
#
_cell.length_a   1.000
_cell.length_b   1.000
_cell.length_c   1.000
_cell.angle_alpha   90.00
_cell.angle_beta   90.00
_cell.angle_gamma   90.00
#
_symmetry.space_group_name_H-M   'P 1'
#
loop_
_entity.id
_entity.type
_entity.pdbx_description
1 polymer ?
#
loop_
_entity_poly.entity_id
_entity_poly.type
_entity_poly.pdbx_seq_one_letter_code
_entity_poly.pdbx_strand_id
1 'polypeptide(L)'
;MDKPNDIIETVKNIPMIPLRDLVVFPSTLVPFIIGRSSSIQALEKAVEKDKLIFLSSQMDASVDNPTSRDIYSMGVIAKIIRAIKMDDKNIKVIVEGKKRARIVEFLITYPFFQVLTKEVKLLEGDSTEVQQTLKRVLSLFEDYLKLSQNANFESIIPSLKDNTAGRISDIVASHLYLPLPEKQNLLEAINSLERLQRLSFLLETEIFKIHSKLKKEGKKPGRLKIPFKDSGQKVFPTGMNFKKEDQVNEIEELKQKVAKSKMPQDAEEKAYKEIERLESMPPMSAEATVCRNYLDWLVSIPWTKKSREKRNLKEAEKILNDDHYGLEKVKERILEYLSIRQLVKNPKGVILGFIGPPGVGKSSLGYSIARATGRKFVRLSLGGVRDEAEIRGH
;
A
#
# COMPACT_ATOMS: atom_id res chain seq x y z
N MET A 1 34.36 -34.50 23.93
CA MET A 1 34.42 -34.41 22.46
C MET A 1 33.04 -34.72 21.95
N ASP A 2 32.15 -33.72 21.99
CA ASP A 2 30.81 -33.81 21.45
C ASP A 2 30.85 -33.48 19.95
N LYS A 3 30.36 -34.44 19.14
CA LYS A 3 30.22 -34.25 17.71
C LYS A 3 29.20 -33.14 17.42
N PRO A 4 29.46 -32.21 16.48
CA PRO A 4 28.44 -31.24 16.10
C PRO A 4 27.27 -31.99 15.46
N ASN A 5 26.07 -31.79 16.03
CA ASN A 5 24.81 -32.27 15.48
C ASN A 5 24.69 -31.84 14.02
N ASP A 6 24.59 -32.81 13.13
CA ASP A 6 24.26 -32.65 11.72
C ASP A 6 22.89 -31.95 11.63
N ILE A 7 22.94 -30.65 11.34
CA ILE A 7 21.76 -29.88 10.95
C ILE A 7 21.39 -30.40 9.55
N ILE A 8 20.40 -31.29 9.46
CA ILE A 8 19.83 -31.74 8.19
C ILE A 8 19.22 -30.50 7.52
N GLU A 9 20.00 -29.94 6.62
CA GLU A 9 19.57 -28.80 5.81
C GLU A 9 18.60 -29.29 4.75
N THR A 10 17.33 -28.93 4.86
CA THR A 10 16.29 -29.37 3.91
C THR A 10 16.47 -28.65 2.59
N VAL A 11 17.00 -29.37 1.62
CA VAL A 11 17.12 -28.89 0.23
C VAL A 11 15.85 -29.25 -0.52
N LYS A 12 15.24 -28.28 -1.20
CA LYS A 12 13.98 -28.50 -1.95
C LYS A 12 14.10 -28.01 -3.37
N ASN A 13 13.56 -28.81 -4.28
CA ASN A 13 13.39 -28.46 -5.69
C ASN A 13 11.97 -27.89 -5.88
N ILE A 14 11.86 -26.58 -6.16
CA ILE A 14 10.60 -25.85 -6.15
C ILE A 14 10.51 -24.95 -7.40
N PRO A 15 9.31 -24.85 -8.05
CA PRO A 15 9.06 -23.83 -9.07
C PRO A 15 9.19 -22.43 -8.48
N MET A 16 9.68 -21.47 -9.28
CA MET A 16 9.97 -20.12 -8.81
C MET A 16 9.27 -19.08 -9.68
N ILE A 17 8.76 -18.02 -9.00
CA ILE A 17 8.29 -16.80 -9.65
C ILE A 17 9.15 -15.62 -9.21
N PRO A 18 9.80 -14.90 -10.17
CA PRO A 18 10.48 -13.66 -9.90
C PRO A 18 9.45 -12.52 -9.75
N LEU A 19 9.50 -11.81 -8.60
CA LEU A 19 8.63 -10.69 -8.28
C LEU A 19 9.30 -9.37 -8.70
N ARG A 20 8.55 -8.41 -9.28
CA ARG A 20 9.11 -7.15 -9.79
C ARG A 20 9.46 -6.15 -8.68
N ASP A 21 8.50 -5.88 -7.82
CA ASP A 21 8.52 -4.75 -6.87
C ASP A 21 8.06 -5.15 -5.47
N LEU A 22 8.06 -6.44 -5.18
CA LEU A 22 7.52 -7.01 -3.96
C LEU A 22 8.51 -7.95 -3.30
N VAL A 23 8.72 -7.79 -2.00
CA VAL A 23 9.44 -8.74 -1.14
C VAL A 23 8.42 -9.42 -0.23
N VAL A 24 8.37 -10.74 -0.29
CA VAL A 24 7.52 -11.56 0.59
C VAL A 24 8.31 -11.94 1.84
N PHE A 25 7.66 -11.82 2.99
CA PHE A 25 8.23 -12.24 4.28
C PHE A 25 7.55 -13.52 4.79
N PRO A 26 8.24 -14.34 5.60
CA PRO A 26 7.62 -15.47 6.29
C PRO A 26 6.45 -15.02 7.18
N SER A 27 5.48 -15.91 7.38
CA SER A 27 4.28 -15.69 8.20
C SER A 27 3.38 -14.53 7.74
N THR A 28 3.51 -14.08 6.49
CA THR A 28 2.67 -13.03 5.90
C THR A 28 1.81 -13.58 4.77
N LEU A 29 0.58 -13.06 4.67
CA LEU A 29 -0.32 -13.31 3.54
C LEU A 29 -0.17 -12.17 2.53
N VAL A 30 0.22 -12.52 1.32
CA VAL A 30 0.53 -11.52 0.29
C VAL A 30 -0.22 -11.81 -1.00
N PRO A 31 -1.11 -10.90 -1.45
CA PRO A 31 -1.70 -10.95 -2.78
C PRO A 31 -0.78 -10.27 -3.80
N PHE A 32 -0.62 -10.88 -4.98
CA PHE A 32 0.04 -10.27 -6.12
C PHE A 32 -0.54 -10.79 -7.44
N ILE A 33 -0.24 -10.11 -8.53
CA ILE A 33 -0.76 -10.45 -9.87
C ILE A 33 0.41 -10.93 -10.73
N ILE A 34 0.19 -12.02 -11.45
CA ILE A 34 1.10 -12.54 -12.45
C ILE A 34 0.46 -12.47 -13.84
N GLY A 35 1.25 -12.07 -14.84
CA GLY A 35 0.83 -12.00 -16.24
C GLY A 35 1.87 -12.55 -17.20
N ARG A 36 3.11 -12.84 -16.71
CA ARG A 36 4.15 -13.44 -17.53
C ARG A 36 3.86 -14.92 -17.76
N SER A 37 3.99 -15.39 -18.99
CA SER A 37 3.80 -16.78 -19.36
C SER A 37 4.66 -17.74 -18.52
N SER A 38 5.93 -17.41 -18.28
CA SER A 38 6.82 -18.19 -17.41
C SER A 38 6.33 -18.27 -15.94
N SER A 39 5.81 -17.18 -15.40
CA SER A 39 5.26 -17.15 -14.03
C SER A 39 3.97 -17.96 -13.91
N ILE A 40 3.12 -17.94 -14.94
CA ILE A 40 1.89 -18.74 -14.99
C ILE A 40 2.23 -20.24 -15.03
N GLN A 41 3.16 -20.65 -15.87
CA GLN A 41 3.60 -22.05 -15.94
C GLN A 41 4.25 -22.53 -14.63
N ALA A 42 5.05 -21.67 -13.97
CA ALA A 42 5.58 -21.98 -12.65
C ALA A 42 4.48 -22.17 -11.60
N LEU A 43 3.45 -21.31 -11.64
CA LEU A 43 2.29 -21.42 -10.76
C LEU A 43 1.52 -22.73 -11.00
N GLU A 44 1.22 -23.06 -12.26
CA GLU A 44 0.51 -24.28 -12.64
C GLU A 44 1.29 -25.51 -12.14
N LYS A 45 2.59 -25.53 -12.35
CA LYS A 45 3.46 -26.63 -11.88
C LYS A 45 3.48 -26.76 -10.35
N ALA A 46 3.46 -25.64 -9.64
CA ALA A 46 3.38 -25.63 -8.19
C ALA A 46 2.02 -26.15 -7.67
N VAL A 47 0.92 -25.77 -8.33
CA VAL A 47 -0.44 -26.18 -7.95
C VAL A 47 -0.67 -27.69 -8.18
N GLU A 48 -0.09 -28.25 -9.25
CA GLU A 48 -0.15 -29.69 -9.55
C GLU A 48 0.53 -30.56 -8.47
N LYS A 49 1.52 -30.02 -7.77
CA LYS A 49 2.36 -30.78 -6.83
C LYS A 49 1.87 -30.57 -5.38
N ASP A 50 2.53 -29.71 -4.67
CA ASP A 50 2.35 -29.50 -3.21
C ASP A 50 1.90 -28.10 -2.85
N LYS A 51 1.58 -27.28 -3.86
CA LYS A 51 1.22 -25.86 -3.76
C LYS A 51 2.33 -25.01 -3.12
N LEU A 52 3.58 -25.48 -3.18
CA LEU A 52 4.73 -24.72 -2.74
C LEU A 52 5.38 -24.02 -3.94
N ILE A 53 5.73 -22.75 -3.73
CA ILE A 53 6.39 -21.91 -4.72
C ILE A 53 7.49 -21.11 -4.04
N PHE A 54 8.62 -20.94 -4.75
CA PHE A 54 9.67 -20.05 -4.28
C PHE A 54 9.48 -18.66 -4.88
N LEU A 55 9.53 -17.65 -4.03
CA LEU A 55 9.34 -16.24 -4.40
C LEU A 55 10.60 -15.46 -4.07
N SER A 56 11.18 -14.80 -5.06
CA SER A 56 12.31 -13.89 -4.88
C SER A 56 12.15 -12.67 -5.76
N SER A 57 12.65 -11.52 -5.30
CA SER A 57 12.50 -10.26 -6.02
C SER A 57 13.54 -10.12 -7.14
N GLN A 58 13.17 -9.38 -8.17
CA GLN A 58 14.12 -8.90 -9.17
C GLN A 58 14.95 -7.75 -8.59
N MET A 59 16.22 -7.63 -8.98
CA MET A 59 17.07 -6.51 -8.60
C MET A 59 16.65 -5.22 -9.30
N ASP A 60 16.17 -5.34 -10.54
CA ASP A 60 15.63 -4.23 -11.33
C ASP A 60 14.22 -4.58 -11.84
N ALA A 61 13.23 -3.80 -11.39
CA ALA A 61 11.83 -3.99 -11.77
C ALA A 61 11.54 -3.66 -13.25
N SER A 62 12.43 -2.94 -13.93
CA SER A 62 12.26 -2.56 -15.35
C SER A 62 12.50 -3.72 -16.31
N VAL A 63 13.20 -4.78 -15.87
CA VAL A 63 13.52 -5.94 -16.70
C VAL A 63 12.27 -6.82 -16.88
N ASP A 64 11.76 -6.90 -18.11
CA ASP A 64 10.56 -7.69 -18.42
C ASP A 64 10.82 -9.19 -18.39
N ASN A 65 11.96 -9.63 -18.89
CA ASN A 65 12.36 -11.05 -18.92
C ASN A 65 13.65 -11.22 -18.11
N PRO A 66 13.56 -11.39 -16.78
CA PRO A 66 14.74 -11.52 -15.95
C PRO A 66 15.45 -12.84 -16.20
N THR A 67 16.77 -12.78 -16.15
CA THR A 67 17.66 -13.94 -16.11
C THR A 67 17.97 -14.31 -14.67
N SER A 68 18.67 -15.42 -14.45
CA SER A 68 19.10 -15.84 -13.10
C SER A 68 19.99 -14.81 -12.40
N ARG A 69 20.66 -13.91 -13.15
CA ARG A 69 21.53 -12.85 -12.62
C ARG A 69 20.77 -11.62 -12.14
N ASP A 70 19.53 -11.47 -12.59
CA ASP A 70 18.68 -10.30 -12.27
C ASP A 70 17.82 -10.52 -11.03
N ILE A 71 18.01 -11.67 -10.33
CA ILE A 71 17.16 -12.12 -9.24
C ILE A 71 17.99 -12.25 -7.97
N TYR A 72 17.46 -11.77 -6.84
CA TYR A 72 18.09 -11.97 -5.54
C TYR A 72 18.16 -13.44 -5.17
N SER A 73 19.28 -13.86 -4.59
CA SER A 73 19.47 -15.25 -4.16
C SER A 73 18.63 -15.64 -2.95
N MET A 74 18.30 -14.68 -2.08
CA MET A 74 17.45 -14.89 -0.90
C MET A 74 16.00 -14.61 -1.25
N GLY A 75 15.13 -15.54 -0.90
CA GLY A 75 13.69 -15.44 -1.09
C GLY A 75 12.92 -16.21 -0.02
N VAL A 76 11.67 -16.52 -0.33
CA VAL A 76 10.75 -17.20 0.60
C VAL A 76 10.07 -18.37 -0.11
N ILE A 77 10.07 -19.53 0.54
CA ILE A 77 9.20 -20.64 0.20
C ILE A 77 7.81 -20.29 0.71
N ALA A 78 6.85 -20.15 -0.20
CA ALA A 78 5.47 -19.78 0.11
C ALA A 78 4.50 -20.87 -0.30
N LYS A 79 3.38 -20.95 0.42
CA LYS A 79 2.26 -21.83 0.07
C LYS A 79 1.19 -21.04 -0.68
N ILE A 80 0.79 -21.54 -1.83
CA ILE A 80 -0.31 -20.97 -2.60
C ILE A 80 -1.62 -21.28 -1.86
N ILE A 81 -2.32 -20.22 -1.42
CA ILE A 81 -3.62 -20.32 -0.74
C ILE A 81 -4.75 -20.27 -1.78
N ARG A 82 -4.67 -19.32 -2.72
CA ARG A 82 -5.70 -19.12 -3.75
C ARG A 82 -5.08 -18.56 -5.01
N ALA A 83 -5.57 -19.02 -6.17
CA ALA A 83 -5.28 -18.46 -7.47
C ALA A 83 -6.61 -18.17 -8.17
N ILE A 84 -6.80 -16.93 -8.65
CA ILE A 84 -8.05 -16.45 -9.26
C ILE A 84 -7.67 -15.88 -10.63
N LYS A 85 -8.23 -16.46 -11.70
CA LYS A 85 -8.12 -15.86 -13.03
C LYS A 85 -8.93 -14.56 -13.05
N MET A 86 -8.27 -13.47 -13.45
CA MET A 86 -8.92 -12.15 -13.58
C MET A 86 -9.38 -11.94 -15.02
N ASP A 87 -8.46 -12.11 -15.98
CA ASP A 87 -8.67 -12.02 -17.41
C ASP A 87 -7.90 -13.14 -18.08
N ASP A 88 -7.97 -13.28 -19.41
CA ASP A 88 -7.30 -14.35 -20.17
C ASP A 88 -5.77 -14.42 -19.96
N LYS A 89 -5.15 -13.35 -19.45
CA LYS A 89 -3.70 -13.24 -19.28
C LYS A 89 -3.21 -13.00 -17.85
N ASN A 90 -4.09 -12.63 -16.90
CA ASN A 90 -3.69 -12.25 -15.55
C ASN A 90 -4.29 -13.17 -14.49
N ILE A 91 -3.47 -13.59 -13.53
CA ILE A 91 -3.90 -14.42 -12.40
C ILE A 91 -3.53 -13.69 -11.10
N LYS A 92 -4.52 -13.44 -10.25
CA LYS A 92 -4.30 -12.98 -8.88
C LYS A 92 -3.99 -14.17 -7.99
N VAL A 93 -2.82 -14.16 -7.38
CA VAL A 93 -2.33 -15.22 -6.50
C VAL A 93 -2.27 -14.69 -5.08
N ILE A 94 -2.78 -15.47 -4.13
CA ILE A 94 -2.63 -15.19 -2.69
C ILE A 94 -1.74 -16.29 -2.14
N VAL A 95 -0.64 -15.90 -1.52
CA VAL A 95 0.32 -16.81 -0.92
C VAL A 95 0.53 -16.53 0.55
N GLU A 96 0.92 -17.55 1.28
CA GLU A 96 1.42 -17.45 2.64
C GLU A 96 2.90 -17.77 2.66
N GLY A 97 3.74 -16.79 3.04
CA GLY A 97 5.17 -17.01 3.25
C GLY A 97 5.41 -18.02 4.37
N LYS A 98 6.18 -19.07 4.12
CA LYS A 98 6.44 -20.11 5.12
C LYS A 98 7.84 -20.02 5.70
N LYS A 99 8.85 -20.06 4.86
CA LYS A 99 10.25 -20.13 5.30
C LYS A 99 11.17 -19.34 4.39
N ARG A 100 12.18 -18.72 4.97
CA ARG A 100 13.30 -18.17 4.20
C ARG A 100 14.09 -19.28 3.57
N ALA A 101 14.51 -19.07 2.33
CA ALA A 101 15.42 -19.97 1.68
C ALA A 101 16.33 -19.19 0.70
N ARG A 102 17.50 -19.76 0.43
CA ARG A 102 18.44 -19.24 -0.54
C ARG A 102 18.48 -20.17 -1.74
N ILE A 103 18.55 -19.61 -2.93
CA ILE A 103 18.80 -20.35 -4.17
C ILE A 103 20.22 -20.91 -4.10
N VAL A 104 20.33 -22.23 -4.27
CA VAL A 104 21.61 -22.93 -4.43
C VAL A 104 21.96 -23.03 -5.91
N GLU A 105 20.96 -23.40 -6.73
CA GLU A 105 21.14 -23.63 -8.15
C GLU A 105 19.82 -23.39 -8.91
N PHE A 106 19.93 -22.87 -10.15
CA PHE A 106 18.83 -22.83 -11.10
C PHE A 106 18.84 -24.10 -11.93
N LEU A 107 17.89 -25.00 -11.69
CA LEU A 107 17.80 -26.28 -12.37
C LEU A 107 17.19 -26.13 -13.76
N ILE A 108 16.19 -25.28 -13.91
CA ILE A 108 15.49 -24.95 -15.14
C ILE A 108 15.33 -23.43 -15.19
N THR A 109 15.63 -22.86 -16.37
CA THR A 109 15.46 -21.42 -16.62
C THR A 109 14.44 -21.13 -17.71
N TYR A 110 14.08 -22.15 -18.51
CA TYR A 110 13.06 -22.09 -19.57
C TYR A 110 12.27 -23.40 -19.59
N PRO A 111 10.94 -23.40 -19.76
CA PRO A 111 10.06 -22.22 -19.99
C PRO A 111 9.70 -21.44 -18.72
N PHE A 112 10.06 -21.93 -17.55
CA PHE A 112 9.88 -21.26 -16.27
C PHE A 112 11.07 -21.55 -15.36
N PHE A 113 11.23 -20.79 -14.28
CA PHE A 113 12.29 -21.04 -13.31
C PHE A 113 11.94 -22.18 -12.37
N GLN A 114 12.88 -23.12 -12.24
CA GLN A 114 12.86 -24.17 -11.22
C GLN A 114 14.19 -24.15 -10.48
N VAL A 115 14.16 -24.02 -9.17
CA VAL A 115 15.33 -23.77 -8.34
C VAL A 115 15.52 -24.81 -7.26
N LEU A 116 16.77 -25.13 -6.99
CA LEU A 116 17.17 -25.86 -5.80
C LEU A 116 17.38 -24.86 -4.68
N THR A 117 16.62 -24.98 -3.60
CA THR A 117 16.65 -24.03 -2.47
C THR A 117 17.10 -24.70 -1.20
N LYS A 118 17.83 -23.95 -0.37
CA LYS A 118 18.26 -24.32 0.97
C LYS A 118 17.56 -23.45 2.00
N GLU A 119 16.87 -24.06 2.95
CA GLU A 119 16.21 -23.32 4.04
C GLU A 119 17.24 -22.57 4.89
N VAL A 120 16.90 -21.34 5.27
CA VAL A 120 17.74 -20.50 6.11
C VAL A 120 17.01 -20.29 7.45
N LYS A 121 17.61 -20.82 8.51
CA LYS A 121 17.12 -20.62 9.87
C LYS A 121 17.57 -19.29 10.43
N LEU A 122 16.68 -18.63 11.17
CA LEU A 122 17.05 -17.42 11.89
C LEU A 122 17.91 -17.78 13.11
N LEU A 123 18.89 -16.96 13.36
CA LEU A 123 19.65 -16.98 14.61
C LEU A 123 18.82 -16.14 15.62
N GLU A 124 17.95 -16.80 16.35
CA GLU A 124 17.17 -16.19 17.41
C GLU A 124 18.03 -16.08 18.66
N GLY A 125 18.28 -14.85 19.11
CA GLY A 125 18.90 -14.57 20.41
C GLY A 125 17.81 -14.24 21.42
N ASP A 126 17.90 -14.76 22.62
CA ASP A 126 17.00 -14.46 23.75
C ASP A 126 17.71 -13.59 24.79
N SER A 127 18.60 -12.72 24.35
CA SER A 127 19.34 -11.80 25.21
C SER A 127 18.45 -10.62 25.64
N THR A 128 18.78 -10.05 26.80
CA THR A 128 18.14 -8.82 27.32
C THR A 128 18.14 -7.70 26.27
N GLU A 129 19.19 -7.65 25.44
CA GLU A 129 19.31 -6.66 24.36
C GLU A 129 18.29 -6.88 23.24
N VAL A 130 18.01 -8.13 22.84
CA VAL A 130 16.95 -8.48 21.87
C VAL A 130 15.60 -8.04 22.40
N GLN A 131 15.29 -8.30 23.67
CA GLN A 131 14.02 -7.92 24.27
C GLN A 131 13.85 -6.39 24.39
N GLN A 132 14.91 -5.67 24.72
CA GLN A 132 14.88 -4.20 24.75
C GLN A 132 14.70 -3.60 23.37
N THR A 133 15.44 -4.10 22.37
CA THR A 133 15.34 -3.62 20.98
C THR A 133 13.98 -3.96 20.39
N LEU A 134 13.42 -5.13 20.71
CA LEU A 134 12.06 -5.53 20.30
C LEU A 134 11.00 -4.57 20.83
N LYS A 135 11.08 -4.21 22.13
CA LYS A 135 10.15 -3.23 22.72
C LYS A 135 10.23 -1.87 22.02
N ARG A 136 11.45 -1.42 21.69
CA ARG A 136 11.68 -0.18 20.95
C ARG A 136 11.06 -0.25 19.56
N VAL A 137 11.28 -1.32 18.81
CA VAL A 137 10.69 -1.53 17.46
C VAL A 137 9.16 -1.53 17.53
N LEU A 138 8.55 -2.20 18.50
CA LEU A 138 7.10 -2.20 18.67
C LEU A 138 6.55 -0.79 18.95
N SER A 139 7.19 -0.04 19.84
CA SER A 139 6.79 1.35 20.12
C SER A 139 6.90 2.25 18.89
N LEU A 140 8.02 2.17 18.16
CA LEU A 140 8.22 2.94 16.92
C LEU A 140 7.22 2.53 15.83
N PHE A 141 6.91 1.26 15.74
CA PHE A 141 5.94 0.77 14.77
C PHE A 141 4.51 1.25 15.06
N GLU A 142 4.11 1.29 16.34
CA GLU A 142 2.85 1.91 16.73
C GLU A 142 2.79 3.39 16.34
N ASP A 143 3.86 4.14 16.57
CA ASP A 143 3.92 5.56 16.20
C ASP A 143 3.88 5.74 14.68
N TYR A 144 4.59 4.90 13.93
CA TYR A 144 4.55 4.88 12.47
C TYR A 144 3.13 4.60 11.94
N LEU A 145 2.42 3.61 12.49
CA LEU A 145 1.07 3.26 12.08
C LEU A 145 0.08 4.38 12.37
N LYS A 146 0.18 5.04 13.53
CA LYS A 146 -0.64 6.22 13.89
C LYS A 146 -0.42 7.39 12.94
N LEU A 147 0.84 7.65 12.56
CA LEU A 147 1.21 8.76 11.67
C LEU A 147 0.89 8.47 10.21
N SER A 148 1.02 7.24 9.76
CA SER A 148 0.74 6.83 8.37
C SER A 148 -0.75 6.74 8.05
N GLN A 149 -1.64 6.99 9.02
CA GLN A 149 -3.11 6.85 8.88
C GLN A 149 -3.53 5.48 8.33
N ASN A 150 -2.79 4.44 8.69
CA ASN A 150 -3.06 3.10 8.21
C ASN A 150 -4.29 2.56 8.94
N ALA A 151 -5.41 2.44 8.23
CA ALA A 151 -6.71 1.99 8.77
C ALA A 151 -6.68 0.57 9.40
N ASN A 152 -5.62 -0.19 9.14
CA ASN A 152 -5.47 -1.57 9.63
C ASN A 152 -4.67 -1.70 10.94
N PHE A 153 -4.47 -0.60 11.67
CA PHE A 153 -3.71 -0.59 12.94
C PHE A 153 -4.20 -1.67 13.92
N GLU A 154 -5.50 -1.75 14.14
CA GLU A 154 -6.09 -2.68 15.13
C GLU A 154 -6.00 -4.15 14.72
N SER A 155 -5.92 -4.46 13.43
CA SER A 155 -5.79 -5.83 12.93
C SER A 155 -4.35 -6.36 12.99
N ILE A 156 -3.35 -5.48 13.02
CA ILE A 156 -1.92 -5.85 13.03
C ILE A 156 -1.45 -6.18 14.45
N ILE A 157 -1.91 -5.44 15.46
CA ILE A 157 -1.48 -5.61 16.86
C ILE A 157 -1.69 -7.05 17.41
N PRO A 158 -2.83 -7.71 17.17
CA PRO A 158 -3.01 -9.09 17.63
C PRO A 158 -2.00 -10.07 17.03
N SER A 159 -1.57 -9.83 15.78
CA SER A 159 -0.58 -10.68 15.10
C SER A 159 0.84 -10.52 15.65
N LEU A 160 1.09 -9.48 16.44
CA LEU A 160 2.39 -9.24 17.11
C LEU A 160 2.47 -9.88 18.49
N LYS A 161 1.35 -10.30 19.08
CA LYS A 161 1.34 -10.95 20.41
C LYS A 161 1.82 -12.39 20.29
N ASP A 162 2.54 -12.84 21.29
CA ASP A 162 3.00 -14.23 21.47
C ASP A 162 3.86 -14.80 20.34
N ASN A 163 4.62 -13.93 19.63
CA ASN A 163 5.51 -14.32 18.56
C ASN A 163 6.99 -14.11 18.94
N THR A 164 7.87 -14.87 18.28
CA THR A 164 9.32 -14.69 18.42
C THR A 164 9.78 -13.35 17.80
N ALA A 165 10.91 -12.84 18.26
CA ALA A 165 11.50 -11.59 17.76
C ALA A 165 11.70 -11.61 16.23
N GLY A 166 12.09 -12.77 15.69
CA GLY A 166 12.22 -12.99 14.26
C GLY A 166 10.90 -12.83 13.50
N ARG A 167 9.82 -13.41 14.01
CA ARG A 167 8.50 -13.34 13.38
C ARG A 167 7.88 -11.95 13.48
N ILE A 168 8.03 -11.29 14.62
CA ILE A 168 7.57 -9.91 14.79
C ILE A 168 8.30 -9.00 13.80
N SER A 169 9.63 -9.15 13.65
CA SER A 169 10.40 -8.37 12.69
C SER A 169 9.94 -8.54 11.24
N ASP A 170 9.50 -9.75 10.86
CA ASP A 170 8.98 -10.03 9.53
C ASP A 170 7.62 -9.37 9.29
N ILE A 171 6.73 -9.43 10.26
CA ILE A 171 5.42 -8.76 10.20
C ILE A 171 5.63 -7.25 10.09
N VAL A 172 6.46 -6.65 10.93
CA VAL A 172 6.75 -5.21 10.88
C VAL A 172 7.33 -4.82 9.52
N ALA A 173 8.36 -5.55 9.01
CA ALA A 173 8.98 -5.27 7.72
C ALA A 173 7.99 -5.33 6.55
N SER A 174 7.02 -6.25 6.59
CA SER A 174 6.01 -6.40 5.55
C SER A 174 5.08 -5.18 5.44
N HIS A 175 4.82 -4.49 6.56
CA HIS A 175 3.91 -3.33 6.62
C HIS A 175 4.60 -1.98 6.42
N LEU A 176 5.94 -1.95 6.36
CA LEU A 176 6.67 -0.71 6.11
C LEU A 176 6.67 -0.36 4.62
N TYR A 177 6.53 0.93 4.32
CA TYR A 177 6.66 1.49 2.98
C TYR A 177 8.15 1.81 2.71
N LEU A 178 8.91 0.79 2.31
CA LEU A 178 10.34 0.88 2.05
C LEU A 178 10.65 0.57 0.58
N PRO A 179 11.74 1.14 0.02
CA PRO A 179 12.29 0.70 -1.25
C PRO A 179 12.63 -0.80 -1.24
N LEU A 180 12.51 -1.46 -2.40
CA LEU A 180 12.73 -2.90 -2.53
C LEU A 180 14.10 -3.35 -1.98
N PRO A 181 15.23 -2.67 -2.25
CA PRO A 181 16.53 -3.05 -1.70
C PRO A 181 16.56 -3.07 -0.16
N GLU A 182 15.89 -2.11 0.49
CA GLU A 182 15.81 -2.06 1.96
C GLU A 182 14.99 -3.21 2.54
N LYS A 183 13.86 -3.55 1.89
CA LYS A 183 13.07 -4.74 2.27
C LYS A 183 13.86 -6.02 2.06
N GLN A 184 14.60 -6.12 0.96
CA GLN A 184 15.44 -7.27 0.67
C GLN A 184 16.56 -7.42 1.71
N ASN A 185 17.23 -6.34 2.09
CA ASN A 185 18.24 -6.32 3.15
C ASN A 185 17.68 -6.82 4.49
N LEU A 186 16.42 -6.47 4.82
CA LEU A 186 15.75 -6.99 6.02
C LEU A 186 15.45 -8.48 5.90
N LEU A 187 15.09 -8.98 4.72
CA LEU A 187 14.87 -10.41 4.49
C LEU A 187 16.18 -11.19 4.63
N GLU A 188 17.29 -10.64 4.17
CA GLU A 188 18.62 -11.26 4.17
C GLU A 188 19.30 -11.27 5.54
N ALA A 189 18.93 -10.33 6.44
CA ALA A 189 19.46 -10.29 7.79
C ALA A 189 18.99 -11.52 8.60
N ILE A 190 19.90 -12.46 8.86
CA ILE A 190 19.60 -13.75 9.53
C ILE A 190 19.57 -13.58 11.05
N ASN A 191 20.37 -12.68 11.60
CA ASN A 191 20.44 -12.41 13.03
C ASN A 191 19.24 -11.53 13.45
N SER A 192 18.47 -11.98 14.45
CA SER A 192 17.28 -11.26 14.91
C SER A 192 17.60 -9.90 15.54
N LEU A 193 18.69 -9.78 16.27
CA LEU A 193 19.13 -8.49 16.87
C LEU A 193 19.49 -7.49 15.78
N GLU A 194 20.35 -7.89 14.84
CA GLU A 194 20.74 -7.02 13.71
C GLU A 194 19.52 -6.53 12.92
N ARG A 195 18.57 -7.42 12.66
CA ARG A 195 17.35 -7.08 11.96
C ARG A 195 16.48 -6.09 12.73
N LEU A 196 16.31 -6.29 14.04
CA LEU A 196 15.56 -5.38 14.90
C LEU A 196 16.25 -4.00 14.98
N GLN A 197 17.58 -3.94 15.05
CA GLN A 197 18.32 -2.69 15.02
C GLN A 197 18.12 -1.95 13.69
N ARG A 198 18.19 -2.66 12.55
CA ARG A 198 17.91 -2.08 11.22
C ARG A 198 16.48 -1.58 11.13
N LEU A 199 15.48 -2.35 11.61
CA LEU A 199 14.09 -1.94 11.65
C LEU A 199 13.87 -0.70 12.50
N SER A 200 14.52 -0.61 13.67
CA SER A 200 14.45 0.57 14.54
C SER A 200 14.91 1.82 13.79
N PHE A 201 16.06 1.74 13.12
CA PHE A 201 16.60 2.84 12.33
C PHE A 201 15.69 3.25 11.14
N LEU A 202 15.16 2.27 10.41
CA LEU A 202 14.27 2.52 9.28
C LEU A 202 12.94 3.13 9.73
N LEU A 203 12.37 2.66 10.84
CA LEU A 203 11.15 3.22 11.42
C LEU A 203 11.35 4.68 11.85
N GLU A 204 12.44 4.99 12.52
CA GLU A 204 12.79 6.37 12.92
C GLU A 204 12.93 7.28 11.68
N THR A 205 13.56 6.78 10.63
CA THR A 205 13.73 7.51 9.38
C THR A 205 12.39 7.79 8.70
N GLU A 206 11.50 6.80 8.62
CA GLU A 206 10.18 6.96 8.02
C GLU A 206 9.27 7.88 8.85
N ILE A 207 9.29 7.75 10.17
CA ILE A 207 8.60 8.66 11.10
C ILE A 207 9.08 10.09 10.89
N PHE A 208 10.40 10.31 10.80
CA PHE A 208 10.98 11.64 10.54
C PHE A 208 10.52 12.20 9.19
N LYS A 209 10.49 11.38 8.13
CA LYS A 209 10.00 11.80 6.80
C LYS A 209 8.53 12.22 6.85
N ILE A 210 7.67 11.46 7.55
CA ILE A 210 6.25 11.78 7.73
C ILE A 210 6.10 13.10 8.50
N HIS A 211 6.81 13.29 9.60
CA HIS A 211 6.79 14.54 10.36
C HIS A 211 7.25 15.75 9.53
N SER A 212 8.28 15.56 8.71
CA SER A 212 8.78 16.61 7.84
C SER A 212 7.78 17.01 6.75
N LYS A 213 7.03 16.06 6.20
CA LYS A 213 5.92 16.31 5.25
C LYS A 213 4.77 17.05 5.93
N LEU A 214 4.35 16.60 7.11
CA LEU A 214 3.27 17.24 7.89
C LEU A 214 3.62 18.69 8.27
N LYS A 215 4.87 18.96 8.64
CA LYS A 215 5.36 20.32 8.90
C LYS A 215 5.30 21.23 7.67
N LYS A 216 5.65 20.71 6.49
CA LYS A 216 5.58 21.47 5.23
C LYS A 216 4.13 21.77 4.80
N GLU A 217 3.18 20.90 5.17
CA GLU A 217 1.75 21.07 4.89
C GLU A 217 0.99 21.89 5.93
N GLY A 218 1.65 22.43 6.95
CA GLY A 218 1.02 23.24 8.01
C GLY A 218 0.07 22.47 8.92
N LYS A 219 0.08 21.16 8.88
CA LYS A 219 -0.74 20.28 9.73
C LYS A 219 0.04 19.96 11.01
N LYS A 220 -0.51 20.34 12.16
CA LYS A 220 0.04 19.93 13.46
C LYS A 220 -0.18 18.41 13.62
N PRO A 221 0.86 17.64 14.02
CA PRO A 221 0.65 16.26 14.42
C PRO A 221 -0.31 16.22 15.60
N GLY A 222 -1.38 15.47 15.47
CA GLY A 222 -2.35 15.30 16.55
C GLY A 222 -1.68 14.66 17.76
N ARG A 223 -1.53 15.41 18.84
CA ARG A 223 -1.05 14.90 20.12
C ARG A 223 -2.16 14.05 20.75
N LEU A 224 -2.19 12.77 20.49
CA LEU A 224 -2.93 11.82 21.32
C LEU A 224 -2.09 11.56 22.58
N LYS A 225 -2.48 12.22 23.67
CA LYS A 225 -2.01 11.91 25.02
C LYS A 225 -2.60 10.55 25.40
N ILE A 226 -1.78 9.51 25.38
CA ILE A 226 -2.07 8.29 26.12
C ILE A 226 -1.24 8.36 27.40
N PRO A 227 -1.84 8.34 28.61
CA PRO A 227 -1.10 8.30 29.85
C PRO A 227 -0.59 6.87 30.06
N PHE A 228 0.69 6.65 29.82
CA PHE A 228 1.38 5.48 30.35
C PHE A 228 1.63 5.73 31.83
N LYS A 229 0.80 5.20 32.70
CA LYS A 229 1.08 5.06 34.10
C LYS A 229 1.86 3.79 34.32
N ASP A 230 3.12 3.97 34.67
CA ASP A 230 3.99 2.93 35.21
C ASP A 230 3.32 2.36 36.48
N SER A 231 2.88 1.14 36.43
CA SER A 231 2.57 0.36 37.65
C SER A 231 2.52 -1.13 37.27
N GLY A 232 3.36 -1.87 37.97
CA GLY A 232 3.58 -3.28 37.83
C GLY A 232 2.32 -4.15 37.82
N GLN A 233 2.51 -5.29 37.19
CA GLN A 233 1.66 -6.47 37.26
C GLN A 233 0.14 -6.25 37.18
N LYS A 234 -0.43 -6.43 35.99
CA LYS A 234 -1.74 -7.08 35.85
C LYS A 234 -1.77 -7.92 34.58
N VAL A 235 -2.00 -9.20 34.83
CA VAL A 235 -2.39 -10.26 33.94
C VAL A 235 -3.46 -9.78 32.95
N PHE A 236 -3.17 -9.90 31.65
CA PHE A 236 -4.18 -9.68 30.62
C PHE A 236 -5.14 -10.86 30.61
N PRO A 237 -6.46 -10.64 30.60
CA PRO A 237 -7.42 -11.72 30.50
C PRO A 237 -7.33 -12.36 29.10
N THR A 238 -7.06 -13.61 29.06
CA THR A 238 -7.27 -14.52 27.92
C THR A 238 -8.75 -14.50 27.56
N GLY A 239 -9.07 -14.15 26.31
CA GLY A 239 -10.42 -14.28 25.78
C GLY A 239 -11.19 -12.98 25.68
N MET A 240 -10.86 -12.13 24.71
CA MET A 240 -11.86 -11.17 24.21
C MET A 240 -12.75 -11.89 23.20
N ASN A 241 -13.87 -12.38 23.70
CA ASN A 241 -15.08 -12.49 22.90
C ASN A 241 -15.40 -11.06 22.42
N PHE A 242 -15.30 -10.80 21.11
CA PHE A 242 -15.85 -9.60 20.51
C PHE A 242 -17.35 -9.60 20.80
N LYS A 243 -17.76 -8.76 21.74
CA LYS A 243 -19.18 -8.59 22.04
C LYS A 243 -19.85 -7.97 20.85
N LYS A 244 -21.04 -8.43 20.51
CA LYS A 244 -21.95 -7.80 19.53
C LYS A 244 -22.12 -6.28 19.76
N GLU A 245 -21.87 -5.80 20.98
CA GLU A 245 -21.96 -4.40 21.38
C GLU A 245 -20.92 -3.48 20.69
N ASP A 246 -19.69 -3.96 20.43
CA ASP A 246 -18.65 -3.15 19.80
C ASP A 246 -18.93 -2.94 18.28
N GLN A 247 -19.56 -3.92 17.63
CA GLN A 247 -19.98 -3.83 16.24
C GLN A 247 -21.17 -2.89 16.06
N VAL A 248 -22.12 -2.90 17.01
CA VAL A 248 -23.27 -2.00 17.01
C VAL A 248 -22.81 -0.55 17.17
N ASN A 249 -21.82 -0.29 18.03
CA ASN A 249 -21.27 1.06 18.24
C ASN A 249 -20.53 1.57 16.99
N GLU A 250 -19.72 0.73 16.30
CA GLU A 250 -19.03 1.11 15.05
C GLU A 250 -20.01 1.51 13.95
N ILE A 251 -21.06 0.72 13.77
CA ILE A 251 -22.09 0.96 12.76
C ILE A 251 -22.86 2.24 13.05
N GLU A 252 -23.21 2.48 14.31
CA GLU A 252 -23.90 3.70 14.74
C GLU A 252 -23.02 4.94 14.50
N GLU A 253 -21.71 4.85 14.79
CA GLU A 253 -20.76 5.93 14.47
C GLU A 253 -20.69 6.21 12.98
N LEU A 254 -20.66 5.17 12.12
CA LEU A 254 -20.66 5.33 10.67
C LEU A 254 -21.95 6.01 10.18
N LYS A 255 -23.12 5.61 10.68
CA LYS A 255 -24.40 6.25 10.38
C LYS A 255 -24.39 7.73 10.76
N GLN A 256 -23.86 8.06 11.94
CA GLN A 256 -23.74 9.46 12.40
C GLN A 256 -22.76 10.27 11.54
N LYS A 257 -21.64 9.68 11.11
CA LYS A 257 -20.67 10.32 10.20
C LYS A 257 -21.29 10.60 8.84
N VAL A 258 -22.04 9.65 8.28
CA VAL A 258 -22.76 9.82 7.02
C VAL A 258 -23.76 10.96 7.12
N ALA A 259 -24.60 11.00 8.15
CA ALA A 259 -25.57 12.07 8.36
C ALA A 259 -24.92 13.46 8.53
N LYS A 260 -23.74 13.55 9.18
CA LYS A 260 -22.99 14.80 9.37
C LYS A 260 -22.27 15.29 8.12
N SER A 261 -21.96 14.41 7.17
CA SER A 261 -21.14 14.74 5.98
C SER A 261 -21.86 15.61 4.95
N LYS A 262 -23.19 15.69 5.00
CA LYS A 262 -24.05 16.42 4.05
C LYS A 262 -23.78 16.02 2.59
N MET A 263 -23.77 14.73 2.34
CA MET A 263 -23.62 14.16 0.99
C MET A 263 -24.83 14.52 0.10
N PRO A 264 -24.68 14.46 -1.24
CA PRO A 264 -25.81 14.38 -2.15
C PRO A 264 -26.65 13.11 -1.87
N GLN A 265 -27.95 13.19 -2.11
CA GLN A 265 -28.90 12.12 -1.80
C GLN A 265 -28.47 10.76 -2.38
N ASP A 266 -28.04 10.74 -3.64
CA ASP A 266 -27.57 9.50 -4.31
C ASP A 266 -26.36 8.86 -3.60
N ALA A 267 -25.45 9.67 -3.06
CA ALA A 267 -24.28 9.18 -2.33
C ALA A 267 -24.65 8.71 -0.92
N GLU A 268 -25.60 9.40 -0.28
CA GLU A 268 -26.11 9.06 1.03
C GLU A 268 -26.85 7.73 1.03
N GLU A 269 -27.72 7.52 0.03
CA GLU A 269 -28.43 6.24 -0.16
C GLU A 269 -27.47 5.07 -0.39
N LYS A 270 -26.41 5.28 -1.19
CA LYS A 270 -25.38 4.26 -1.39
C LYS A 270 -24.60 3.97 -0.10
N ALA A 271 -24.27 5.02 0.68
CA ALA A 271 -23.58 4.84 1.94
C ALA A 271 -24.41 4.01 2.93
N TYR A 272 -25.72 4.27 3.05
CA TYR A 272 -26.58 3.48 3.93
C TYR A 272 -26.72 2.02 3.45
N LYS A 273 -26.82 1.76 2.14
CA LYS A 273 -26.84 0.39 1.59
C LYS A 273 -25.55 -0.38 1.91
N GLU A 274 -24.38 0.29 1.82
CA GLU A 274 -23.13 -0.35 2.18
C GLU A 274 -22.99 -0.55 3.69
N ILE A 275 -23.57 0.30 4.53
CA ILE A 275 -23.66 0.08 5.97
C ILE A 275 -24.51 -1.14 6.30
N GLU A 276 -25.69 -1.29 5.69
CA GLU A 276 -26.55 -2.48 5.86
C GLU A 276 -25.83 -3.76 5.42
N ARG A 277 -25.08 -3.67 4.31
CA ARG A 277 -24.24 -4.77 3.84
C ARG A 277 -23.14 -5.12 4.84
N LEU A 278 -22.48 -4.12 5.42
CA LEU A 278 -21.47 -4.30 6.47
C LEU A 278 -22.06 -4.95 7.72
N GLU A 279 -23.29 -4.58 8.13
CA GLU A 279 -24.00 -5.18 9.26
C GLU A 279 -24.22 -6.68 9.08
N SER A 280 -24.46 -7.14 7.85
CA SER A 280 -24.72 -8.55 7.53
C SER A 280 -23.47 -9.40 7.37
N MET A 281 -22.27 -8.78 7.29
CA MET A 281 -21.01 -9.47 7.07
C MET A 281 -20.31 -9.89 8.38
N PRO A 282 -19.54 -10.98 8.35
CA PRO A 282 -18.65 -11.31 9.46
C PRO A 282 -17.63 -10.18 9.68
N PRO A 283 -17.45 -9.67 10.92
CA PRO A 283 -16.62 -8.48 11.21
C PRO A 283 -15.18 -8.56 10.73
N MET A 284 -14.63 -9.77 10.68
CA MET A 284 -13.23 -10.06 10.31
C MET A 284 -13.05 -10.49 8.86
N SER A 285 -14.09 -10.35 8.01
CA SER A 285 -13.98 -10.73 6.60
C SER A 285 -13.19 -9.68 5.80
N ALA A 286 -12.48 -10.14 4.77
CA ALA A 286 -11.79 -9.23 3.84
C ALA A 286 -12.78 -8.29 3.13
N GLU A 287 -14.00 -8.76 2.88
CA GLU A 287 -15.09 -7.99 2.27
C GLU A 287 -15.57 -6.87 3.20
N ALA A 288 -15.69 -7.13 4.51
CA ALA A 288 -16.05 -6.09 5.49
C ALA A 288 -14.98 -4.98 5.56
N THR A 289 -13.69 -5.34 5.41
CA THR A 289 -12.60 -4.36 5.37
C THR A 289 -12.69 -3.47 4.12
N VAL A 290 -13.01 -4.03 2.95
CA VAL A 290 -13.20 -3.25 1.72
C VAL A 290 -14.39 -2.30 1.86
N CYS A 291 -15.50 -2.79 2.43
CA CYS A 291 -16.69 -1.99 2.67
C CYS A 291 -16.45 -0.83 3.64
N ARG A 292 -15.70 -1.06 4.74
CA ARG A 292 -15.25 -0.01 5.67
C ARG A 292 -14.41 1.04 4.97
N ASN A 293 -13.40 0.62 4.22
CA ASN A 293 -12.54 1.53 3.47
C ASN A 293 -13.34 2.40 2.49
N TYR A 294 -14.31 1.83 1.80
CA TYR A 294 -15.18 2.58 0.92
C TYR A 294 -16.01 3.63 1.66
N LEU A 295 -16.62 3.26 2.79
CA LEU A 295 -17.39 4.17 3.64
C LEU A 295 -16.52 5.29 4.22
N ASP A 296 -15.31 4.98 4.69
CA ASP A 296 -14.36 5.97 5.20
C ASP A 296 -13.95 6.99 4.13
N TRP A 297 -13.68 6.54 2.90
CA TRP A 297 -13.44 7.43 1.78
C TRP A 297 -14.65 8.31 1.49
N LEU A 298 -15.82 7.73 1.43
CA LEU A 298 -17.07 8.46 1.13
C LEU A 298 -17.37 9.56 2.17
N VAL A 299 -17.17 9.25 3.45
CA VAL A 299 -17.34 10.20 4.56
C VAL A 299 -16.24 11.26 4.59
N SER A 300 -15.02 10.95 4.18
CA SER A 300 -13.89 11.88 4.18
C SER A 300 -13.97 12.95 3.10
N ILE A 301 -14.77 12.74 2.05
CA ILE A 301 -14.95 13.71 0.97
C ILE A 301 -15.67 14.97 1.50
N PRO A 302 -15.11 16.16 1.30
CA PRO A 302 -15.74 17.40 1.75
C PRO A 302 -16.85 17.85 0.79
N TRP A 303 -17.99 17.17 0.78
CA TRP A 303 -19.12 17.34 -0.15
C TRP A 303 -19.63 18.77 -0.30
N THR A 304 -19.60 19.55 0.78
CA THR A 304 -20.15 20.91 0.81
C THR A 304 -19.10 22.01 0.67
N LYS A 305 -17.80 21.66 0.76
CA LYS A 305 -16.73 22.66 0.65
C LYS A 305 -16.49 23.04 -0.80
N LYS A 306 -16.70 24.29 -1.13
CA LYS A 306 -16.42 24.86 -2.47
C LYS A 306 -15.39 25.98 -2.35
N SER A 307 -14.44 26.04 -3.26
CA SER A 307 -13.55 27.21 -3.41
C SER A 307 -14.31 28.36 -4.07
N ARG A 308 -14.02 29.60 -3.65
CA ARG A 308 -14.55 30.79 -4.34
C ARG A 308 -13.79 30.94 -5.68
N GLU A 309 -14.52 30.94 -6.78
CA GLU A 309 -13.98 31.14 -8.12
C GLU A 309 -13.83 32.64 -8.40
N LYS A 310 -12.65 33.06 -8.86
CA LYS A 310 -12.45 34.41 -9.40
C LYS A 310 -13.00 34.43 -10.82
N ARG A 311 -13.79 35.47 -11.14
CA ARG A 311 -14.44 35.61 -12.47
C ARG A 311 -14.04 36.91 -13.19
N ASN A 312 -12.82 37.38 -12.97
CA ASN A 312 -12.31 38.58 -13.57
C ASN A 312 -11.55 38.26 -14.88
N LEU A 313 -12.17 38.50 -16.03
CA LEU A 313 -11.59 38.20 -17.34
C LEU A 313 -10.32 39.02 -17.65
N LYS A 314 -10.27 40.31 -17.22
CA LYS A 314 -9.08 41.15 -17.44
C LYS A 314 -7.88 40.63 -16.65
N GLU A 315 -8.09 40.15 -15.42
CA GLU A 315 -7.03 39.53 -14.63
C GLU A 315 -6.60 38.19 -15.23
N ALA A 316 -7.55 37.40 -15.77
CA ALA A 316 -7.26 36.14 -16.46
C ALA A 316 -6.43 36.35 -17.71
N GLU A 317 -6.78 37.32 -18.54
CA GLU A 317 -6.04 37.70 -19.72
C GLU A 317 -4.60 38.15 -19.38
N LYS A 318 -4.45 38.99 -18.36
CA LYS A 318 -3.13 39.41 -17.89
C LYS A 318 -2.28 38.21 -17.46
N ILE A 319 -2.82 37.30 -16.65
CA ILE A 319 -2.11 36.11 -16.19
C ILE A 319 -1.68 35.23 -17.37
N LEU A 320 -2.55 35.01 -18.36
CA LEU A 320 -2.23 34.22 -19.54
C LEU A 320 -1.12 34.89 -20.40
N ASN A 321 -1.12 36.22 -20.49
CA ASN A 321 -0.09 36.96 -21.23
C ASN A 321 1.25 36.98 -20.49
N ASP A 322 1.24 37.12 -19.19
CA ASP A 322 2.46 37.11 -18.36
C ASP A 322 3.15 35.73 -18.34
N ASP A 323 2.35 34.65 -18.37
CA ASP A 323 2.88 33.29 -18.27
C ASP A 323 3.26 32.67 -19.63
N HIS A 324 2.66 33.13 -20.73
CA HIS A 324 2.83 32.50 -22.05
C HIS A 324 3.08 33.55 -23.14
N TYR A 325 4.20 33.40 -23.83
CA TYR A 325 4.48 34.21 -24.99
C TYR A 325 3.76 33.65 -26.24
N GLY A 326 3.13 34.54 -27.04
CA GLY A 326 2.37 34.13 -28.23
C GLY A 326 1.11 33.32 -27.87
N LEU A 327 0.78 32.33 -28.67
CA LEU A 327 -0.39 31.41 -28.50
C LEU A 327 -1.74 32.15 -28.50
N GLU A 328 -1.89 33.23 -29.28
CA GLU A 328 -3.06 34.13 -29.26
C GLU A 328 -4.40 33.37 -29.41
N LYS A 329 -4.51 32.47 -30.40
CA LYS A 329 -5.73 31.67 -30.63
C LYS A 329 -6.09 30.78 -29.45
N VAL A 330 -5.07 30.26 -28.75
CA VAL A 330 -5.30 29.38 -27.58
C VAL A 330 -5.77 30.23 -26.40
N LYS A 331 -5.15 31.39 -26.17
CA LYS A 331 -5.55 32.33 -25.11
C LYS A 331 -6.98 32.83 -25.33
N GLU A 332 -7.30 33.23 -26.57
CA GLU A 332 -8.65 33.65 -26.94
C GLU A 332 -9.68 32.57 -26.64
N ARG A 333 -9.41 31.30 -27.01
CA ARG A 333 -10.30 30.19 -26.71
C ARG A 333 -10.47 29.95 -25.23
N ILE A 334 -9.42 30.13 -24.43
CA ILE A 334 -9.48 30.03 -22.96
C ILE A 334 -10.35 31.19 -22.41
N LEU A 335 -10.16 32.41 -22.89
CA LEU A 335 -10.95 33.56 -22.44
C LEU A 335 -12.43 33.43 -22.82
N GLU A 336 -12.76 32.94 -24.03
CA GLU A 336 -14.14 32.58 -24.39
C GLU A 336 -14.77 31.58 -23.41
N TYR A 337 -14.05 30.52 -23.11
CA TYR A 337 -14.52 29.53 -22.12
C TYR A 337 -14.77 30.15 -20.74
N LEU A 338 -13.87 31.00 -20.27
CA LEU A 338 -14.01 31.68 -18.98
C LEU A 338 -15.17 32.71 -19.01
N SER A 339 -15.42 33.36 -20.16
CA SER A 339 -16.54 34.28 -20.39
C SER A 339 -17.89 33.55 -20.26
N ILE A 340 -18.00 32.38 -20.91
CA ILE A 340 -19.21 31.55 -20.82
C ILE A 340 -19.49 31.14 -19.34
N ARG A 341 -18.43 30.80 -18.63
CA ARG A 341 -18.54 30.45 -17.21
C ARG A 341 -18.94 31.63 -16.30
N GLN A 342 -18.64 32.85 -16.72
CA GLN A 342 -19.06 34.05 -16.02
C GLN A 342 -20.56 34.32 -16.23
N LEU A 343 -21.08 34.09 -17.42
CA LEU A 343 -22.48 34.32 -17.78
C LEU A 343 -23.43 33.28 -17.27
N VAL A 344 -23.01 32.00 -17.23
CA VAL A 344 -23.88 30.87 -16.85
C VAL A 344 -23.68 30.50 -15.38
N LYS A 345 -24.76 30.50 -14.60
CA LYS A 345 -24.71 30.15 -13.15
C LYS A 345 -24.30 28.69 -12.91
N ASN A 346 -24.75 27.75 -13.74
CA ASN A 346 -24.41 26.33 -13.68
C ASN A 346 -23.99 25.83 -15.08
N PRO A 347 -22.76 26.12 -15.53
CA PRO A 347 -22.29 25.58 -16.81
C PRO A 347 -22.20 24.06 -16.70
N LYS A 348 -22.84 23.36 -17.61
CA LYS A 348 -22.56 21.92 -17.81
C LYS A 348 -21.06 21.81 -18.12
N GLY A 349 -20.34 20.94 -17.38
CA GLY A 349 -18.90 20.86 -17.39
C GLY A 349 -18.33 20.68 -18.81
N VAL A 350 -17.83 21.77 -19.40
CA VAL A 350 -17.09 21.71 -20.65
C VAL A 350 -15.65 21.31 -20.33
N ILE A 351 -15.15 20.31 -21.04
CA ILE A 351 -13.78 19.84 -20.93
C ILE A 351 -12.94 20.53 -21.98
N LEU A 352 -11.88 21.26 -21.55
CA LEU A 352 -10.89 21.83 -22.46
C LEU A 352 -9.83 20.79 -22.79
N GLY A 353 -9.70 20.42 -24.06
CA GLY A 353 -8.67 19.51 -24.57
C GLY A 353 -7.54 20.26 -25.24
N PHE A 354 -6.28 20.11 -24.74
CA PHE A 354 -5.08 20.67 -25.37
C PHE A 354 -4.32 19.54 -26.06
N ILE A 355 -4.20 19.62 -27.40
CA ILE A 355 -3.49 18.66 -28.24
C ILE A 355 -2.26 19.33 -28.83
N GLY A 356 -1.12 18.63 -28.83
CA GLY A 356 0.12 19.14 -29.42
C GLY A 356 1.34 18.32 -28.97
N PRO A 357 2.52 18.56 -29.53
CA PRO A 357 3.75 17.87 -29.23
C PRO A 357 4.19 18.08 -27.76
N PRO A 358 5.10 17.27 -27.23
CA PRO A 358 5.66 17.46 -25.88
C PRO A 358 6.43 18.82 -25.84
N GLY A 359 6.45 19.44 -24.66
CA GLY A 359 7.23 20.66 -24.42
C GLY A 359 6.57 21.99 -24.79
N VAL A 360 5.42 22.01 -25.48
CA VAL A 360 4.74 23.25 -25.92
C VAL A 360 3.92 23.97 -24.86
N GLY A 361 4.02 23.60 -23.61
CA GLY A 361 3.37 24.31 -22.50
C GLY A 361 1.92 23.90 -22.17
N LYS A 362 1.41 22.75 -22.64
CA LYS A 362 0.03 22.30 -22.34
C LYS A 362 -0.30 22.25 -20.84
N SER A 363 0.60 21.73 -20.03
CA SER A 363 0.40 21.61 -18.56
C SER A 363 0.52 22.96 -17.86
N SER A 364 1.38 23.88 -18.36
CA SER A 364 1.50 25.22 -17.82
C SER A 364 0.27 26.08 -18.11
N LEU A 365 -0.36 25.93 -19.29
CA LEU A 365 -1.66 26.56 -19.59
C LEU A 365 -2.74 26.13 -18.57
N GLY A 366 -2.82 24.83 -18.24
CA GLY A 366 -3.74 24.35 -17.21
C GLY A 366 -3.48 24.99 -15.83
N TYR A 367 -2.21 25.14 -15.46
CA TYR A 367 -1.83 25.84 -14.23
C TYR A 367 -2.24 27.32 -14.24
N SER A 368 -1.99 28.03 -15.35
CA SER A 368 -2.37 29.43 -15.49
C SER A 368 -3.88 29.65 -15.47
N ILE A 369 -4.68 28.73 -16.02
CA ILE A 369 -6.14 28.75 -15.92
C ILE A 369 -6.58 28.56 -14.46
N ALA A 370 -5.97 27.63 -13.74
CA ALA A 370 -6.28 27.42 -12.32
C ALA A 370 -5.95 28.68 -11.48
N ARG A 371 -4.82 29.34 -11.74
CA ARG A 371 -4.40 30.59 -11.10
C ARG A 371 -5.37 31.74 -11.43
N ALA A 372 -5.76 31.86 -12.68
CA ALA A 372 -6.69 32.89 -13.17
C ALA A 372 -8.09 32.74 -12.52
N THR A 373 -8.54 31.51 -12.34
CA THR A 373 -9.84 31.19 -11.70
C THR A 373 -9.77 31.11 -10.17
N GLY A 374 -8.59 31.19 -9.56
CA GLY A 374 -8.40 31.04 -8.12
C GLY A 374 -8.63 29.60 -7.62
N ARG A 375 -8.54 28.62 -8.49
CA ARG A 375 -8.73 27.20 -8.18
C ARG A 375 -7.41 26.52 -7.84
N LYS A 376 -7.47 25.48 -7.03
CA LYS A 376 -6.32 24.62 -6.78
C LYS A 376 -6.07 23.73 -8.00
N PHE A 377 -4.82 23.62 -8.40
CA PHE A 377 -4.39 22.79 -9.51
C PHE A 377 -4.02 21.39 -9.01
N VAL A 378 -4.54 20.36 -9.67
CA VAL A 378 -4.18 18.96 -9.42
C VAL A 378 -3.81 18.33 -10.76
N ARG A 379 -2.70 17.62 -10.79
CA ARG A 379 -2.22 16.90 -11.99
C ARG A 379 -2.39 15.41 -11.80
N LEU A 380 -3.09 14.75 -12.71
CA LEU A 380 -3.21 13.30 -12.82
C LEU A 380 -2.49 12.86 -14.11
N SER A 381 -1.50 11.95 -13.97
CA SER A 381 -0.82 11.35 -15.11
C SER A 381 -1.49 10.00 -15.42
N LEU A 382 -2.05 9.88 -16.63
CA LEU A 382 -2.70 8.64 -17.09
C LEU A 382 -1.75 7.73 -17.88
N GLY A 383 -0.49 8.14 -18.07
CA GLY A 383 0.54 7.33 -18.71
C GLY A 383 0.85 6.09 -17.87
N GLY A 384 0.64 4.90 -18.45
CA GLY A 384 0.80 3.61 -17.74
C GLY A 384 -0.47 3.04 -17.13
N VAL A 385 -1.55 3.80 -17.05
CA VAL A 385 -2.89 3.30 -16.68
C VAL A 385 -3.39 2.40 -17.81
N ARG A 386 -3.64 1.13 -17.51
CA ARG A 386 -4.10 0.12 -18.48
C ARG A 386 -5.55 -0.30 -18.24
N ASP A 387 -6.08 -0.05 -17.05
CA ASP A 387 -7.42 -0.45 -16.65
C ASP A 387 -8.37 0.76 -16.71
N GLU A 388 -9.45 0.62 -17.46
CA GLU A 388 -10.50 1.61 -17.57
C GLU A 388 -11.18 1.89 -16.21
N ALA A 389 -11.20 0.89 -15.33
CA ALA A 389 -11.76 0.99 -13.99
C ALA A 389 -10.98 1.96 -13.08
N GLU A 390 -9.68 2.19 -13.31
CA GLU A 390 -8.91 3.21 -12.58
C GLU A 390 -9.38 4.65 -12.85
N ILE A 391 -10.08 4.86 -13.96
CA ILE A 391 -10.63 6.18 -14.34
C ILE A 391 -12.12 6.27 -14.04
N ARG A 392 -12.88 5.21 -14.35
CA ARG A 392 -14.35 5.19 -14.20
C ARG A 392 -14.79 4.70 -12.82
N GLY A 393 -13.92 4.00 -12.09
CA GLY A 393 -14.28 3.25 -10.89
C GLY A 393 -14.86 1.87 -11.19
N HIS A 394 -14.94 1.06 -10.19
CA HIS A 394 -15.54 -0.29 -10.24
C HIS A 394 -17.03 -0.23 -9.92
#